data_00944d8137d5aaa69b5d5b9583544f6e
#
_entry.id   00944d8137d5aaa69b5d5b9583544f6e
#
_cell.length_a   1.000
_cell.length_b   1.000
_cell.length_c   1.000
_cell.angle_alpha   90.00
_cell.angle_beta   90.00
_cell.angle_gamma   90.00
#
_symmetry.space_group_name_H-M   'P 1'
#
loop_
_entity.id
_entity.type
_entity.pdbx_description
1 polymer ?
#
loop_
_entity_poly.entity_id
_entity_poly.type
_entity_poly.pdbx_seq_one_letter_code
_entity_poly.pdbx_strand_id
1 'polypeptide(L)'
;MPALKVGNKAPDFTLPDETGNLVKLSSLKGKKVILYFYPKDDTPGCTTQACGFRDEYPSIEEAGALVLGISPDGAKSHTKFKTKQKLPFSLLSDEDHKVAEKYGAWGEKSMYGKKYMGILRSHFVIDEAGKLVDVQIGVSPKDSVRLATDAVRVA
;
A
#
# COMPACT_ATOMS: atom_id res chain seq x y z
N MET A 1 -19.37 6.74 4.47
CA MET A 1 -18.09 7.10 5.15
C MET A 1 -17.46 8.29 4.48
N PRO A 2 -17.07 9.32 5.24
CA PRO A 2 -16.32 10.42 4.64
C PRO A 2 -14.99 9.92 4.09
N ALA A 3 -14.56 10.48 2.99
CA ALA A 3 -13.26 10.15 2.40
C ALA A 3 -12.13 10.58 3.35
N LEU A 4 -11.07 9.80 3.40
CA LEU A 4 -9.88 10.13 4.19
C LEU A 4 -9.15 11.33 3.57
N LYS A 5 -8.64 12.19 4.42
CA LYS A 5 -7.93 13.40 4.03
C LYS A 5 -6.61 13.51 4.79
N VAL A 6 -5.69 14.26 4.22
CA VAL A 6 -4.45 14.64 4.91
C VAL A 6 -4.82 15.28 6.26
N GLY A 7 -4.14 14.86 7.33
CA GLY A 7 -4.41 15.29 8.69
C GLY A 7 -5.30 14.35 9.49
N ASN A 8 -6.06 13.49 8.82
CA ASN A 8 -6.89 12.49 9.50
C ASN A 8 -5.99 11.39 10.09
N LYS A 9 -6.47 10.77 11.15
CA LYS A 9 -5.84 9.58 11.69
C LYS A 9 -6.02 8.42 10.70
N ALA A 10 -4.96 7.69 10.41
CA ALA A 10 -5.04 6.51 9.54
C ALA A 10 -5.84 5.41 10.26
N PRO A 11 -6.86 4.82 9.60
CA PRO A 11 -7.60 3.71 10.21
C PRO A 11 -6.69 2.55 10.56
N ASP A 12 -6.82 2.05 11.80
CA ASP A 12 -6.03 0.90 12.24
C ASP A 12 -6.53 -0.39 11.59
N PHE A 13 -5.63 -1.34 11.45
CA PHE A 13 -5.95 -2.67 10.92
C PHE A 13 -4.94 -3.70 11.41
N THR A 14 -5.31 -4.96 11.29
CA THR A 14 -4.41 -6.09 11.52
C THR A 14 -4.57 -7.05 10.36
N LEU A 15 -3.50 -7.28 9.61
CA LEU A 15 -3.49 -8.18 8.45
C LEU A 15 -2.27 -9.10 8.51
N PRO A 16 -2.39 -10.33 7.98
CA PRO A 16 -1.22 -11.22 7.90
C PRO A 16 -0.29 -10.79 6.77
N ASP A 17 1.02 -10.93 7.01
CA ASP A 17 2.03 -10.74 5.97
C ASP A 17 2.23 -12.04 5.17
N GLU A 18 3.23 -12.07 4.28
CA GLU A 18 3.52 -13.21 3.41
C GLU A 18 3.97 -14.46 4.19
N THR A 19 4.37 -14.31 5.45
CA THR A 19 4.78 -15.42 6.31
C THR A 19 3.67 -15.89 7.25
N GLY A 20 2.52 -15.19 7.24
CA GLY A 20 1.41 -15.46 8.14
C GLY A 20 1.46 -14.70 9.46
N ASN A 21 2.53 -13.92 9.71
CA ASN A 21 2.63 -13.10 10.90
C ASN A 21 1.67 -11.91 10.81
N LEU A 22 0.99 -11.60 11.90
CA LEU A 22 0.04 -10.49 11.94
C LEU A 22 0.77 -9.15 12.07
N VAL A 23 0.40 -8.20 11.20
CA VAL A 23 0.93 -6.84 11.22
C VAL A 23 -0.20 -5.90 11.62
N LYS A 24 -0.03 -5.20 12.72
CA LYS A 24 -0.99 -4.21 13.21
C LYS A 24 -0.43 -2.81 12.96
N LEU A 25 -1.17 -1.97 12.23
CA LEU A 25 -0.68 -0.64 11.88
C LEU A 25 -0.30 0.19 13.11
N SER A 26 -1.12 0.18 14.15
CA SER A 26 -0.85 0.96 15.36
C SER A 26 0.43 0.56 16.09
N SER A 27 0.96 -0.64 15.85
CA SER A 27 2.23 -1.08 16.43
C SER A 27 3.44 -0.45 15.74
N LEU A 28 3.22 0.24 14.61
CA LEU A 28 4.28 0.88 13.82
C LEU A 28 4.42 2.38 14.13
N LYS A 29 3.73 2.89 15.14
CA LYS A 29 3.88 4.28 15.58
C LYS A 29 5.35 4.55 15.91
N GLY A 30 5.81 5.75 15.56
CA GLY A 30 7.21 6.12 15.67
C GLY A 30 7.97 5.96 14.35
N LYS A 31 7.36 5.32 13.37
CA LYS A 31 7.89 5.21 12.02
C LYS A 31 6.89 5.76 11.02
N LYS A 32 7.39 6.32 9.93
CA LYS A 32 6.55 6.70 8.79
C LYS A 32 6.24 5.44 7.99
N VAL A 33 5.03 5.35 7.42
CA VAL A 33 4.60 4.19 6.65
C VAL A 33 4.07 4.65 5.30
N ILE A 34 4.58 4.05 4.24
CA ILE A 34 3.95 4.11 2.91
C ILE A 34 3.09 2.87 2.81
N LEU A 35 1.79 3.07 2.78
CA LEU A 35 0.81 2.00 2.66
C LEU A 35 0.22 2.08 1.26
N TYR A 36 0.41 1.06 0.42
CA TYR A 36 -0.17 1.10 -0.91
C TYR A 36 -1.04 -0.12 -1.18
N PHE A 37 -2.14 0.14 -1.90
CA PHE A 37 -3.11 -0.88 -2.30
C PHE A 37 -2.97 -1.12 -3.79
N TYR A 38 -2.91 -2.40 -4.18
CA TYR A 38 -2.79 -2.80 -5.58
C TYR A 38 -3.68 -4.01 -5.87
N PRO A 39 -4.13 -4.17 -7.13
CA PRO A 39 -5.14 -5.20 -7.45
C PRO A 39 -4.67 -6.65 -7.37
N LYS A 40 -3.46 -6.95 -7.84
CA LYS A 40 -3.04 -8.35 -7.97
C LYS A 40 -1.53 -8.48 -8.14
N ASP A 41 -0.95 -9.44 -7.40
CA ASP A 41 0.47 -9.79 -7.52
C ASP A 41 0.84 -10.19 -8.96
N ASP A 42 2.06 -9.87 -9.34
CA ASP A 42 2.69 -10.31 -10.59
C ASP A 42 1.96 -9.85 -11.86
N THR A 43 1.23 -8.74 -11.79
CA THR A 43 0.68 -8.06 -12.97
C THR A 43 1.59 -6.89 -13.36
N PRO A 44 1.56 -6.43 -14.63
CA PRO A 44 2.53 -5.40 -15.09
C PRO A 44 2.56 -4.13 -14.26
N GLY A 45 1.42 -3.50 -14.00
CA GLY A 45 1.35 -2.27 -13.21
C GLY A 45 1.75 -2.47 -11.76
N CYS A 46 1.34 -3.57 -11.16
CA CYS A 46 1.67 -3.88 -9.77
C CYS A 46 3.15 -4.20 -9.62
N THR A 47 3.75 -4.86 -10.60
CA THR A 47 5.19 -5.12 -10.64
C THR A 47 5.97 -3.82 -10.77
N THR A 48 5.55 -2.91 -11.65
CA THR A 48 6.17 -1.59 -11.81
C THR A 48 6.15 -0.81 -10.48
N GLN A 49 5.03 -0.80 -9.80
CA GLN A 49 4.90 -0.10 -8.52
C GLN A 49 5.78 -0.73 -7.44
N ALA A 50 5.71 -2.04 -7.28
CA ALA A 50 6.49 -2.76 -6.27
C ALA A 50 7.98 -2.61 -6.50
N CYS A 51 8.44 -2.79 -7.74
CA CYS A 51 9.86 -2.65 -8.08
C CYS A 51 10.34 -1.21 -7.94
N GLY A 52 9.48 -0.23 -8.20
CA GLY A 52 9.78 1.17 -7.96
C GLY A 52 10.04 1.45 -6.48
N PHE A 53 9.18 0.97 -5.60
CA PHE A 53 9.38 1.09 -4.16
C PHE A 53 10.62 0.32 -3.69
N ARG A 54 10.88 -0.85 -4.28
CA ARG A 54 12.10 -1.62 -3.99
C ARG A 54 13.35 -0.79 -4.30
N ASP A 55 13.38 -0.16 -5.48
CA ASP A 55 14.55 0.60 -5.93
C ASP A 55 14.75 1.87 -5.09
N GLU A 56 13.67 2.47 -4.58
CA GLU A 56 13.71 3.65 -3.73
C GLU A 56 13.83 3.31 -2.24
N TYR A 57 13.81 2.03 -1.88
CA TYR A 57 13.74 1.62 -0.48
C TYR A 57 14.89 2.14 0.39
N PRO A 58 16.16 2.15 -0.07
CA PRO A 58 17.23 2.74 0.74
C PRO A 58 16.95 4.20 1.12
N SER A 59 16.42 4.99 0.17
CA SER A 59 16.06 6.39 0.42
C SER A 59 14.87 6.50 1.37
N ILE A 60 13.89 5.60 1.24
CA ILE A 60 12.72 5.56 2.11
C ILE A 60 13.13 5.21 3.55
N GLU A 61 13.99 4.20 3.72
CA GLU A 61 14.51 3.81 5.03
C GLU A 61 15.31 4.93 5.68
N GLU A 62 16.11 5.63 4.89
CA GLU A 62 16.89 6.78 5.37
C GLU A 62 15.98 7.89 5.90
N ALA A 63 14.80 8.05 5.32
CA ALA A 63 13.80 9.00 5.80
C ALA A 63 13.04 8.52 7.04
N GLY A 64 13.35 7.35 7.57
CA GLY A 64 12.68 6.78 8.74
C GLY A 64 11.35 6.12 8.42
N ALA A 65 11.17 5.64 7.20
CA ALA A 65 9.92 5.07 6.71
C ALA A 65 10.07 3.61 6.30
N LEU A 66 8.93 2.92 6.23
CA LEU A 66 8.84 1.58 5.66
C LEU A 66 7.68 1.54 4.67
N VAL A 67 7.65 0.49 3.85
CA VAL A 67 6.60 0.27 2.85
C VAL A 67 5.83 -1.01 3.20
N LEU A 68 4.51 -0.95 3.08
CA LEU A 68 3.63 -2.10 3.19
C LEU A 68 2.73 -2.13 1.96
N GLY A 69 2.79 -3.23 1.19
CA GLY A 69 1.88 -3.44 0.08
C GLY A 69 0.68 -4.28 0.53
N ILE A 70 -0.51 -3.94 0.05
CA ILE A 70 -1.74 -4.65 0.39
C ILE A 70 -2.50 -5.01 -0.87
N SER A 71 -2.88 -6.27 -1.00
CA SER A 71 -3.78 -6.74 -2.05
C SER A 71 -4.68 -7.85 -1.54
N PRO A 72 -5.72 -8.25 -2.30
CA PRO A 72 -6.57 -9.38 -1.92
C PRO A 72 -5.90 -10.75 -2.08
N ASP A 73 -4.67 -10.80 -2.60
CA ASP A 73 -3.94 -12.07 -2.76
C ASP A 73 -3.59 -12.69 -1.41
N GLY A 74 -3.43 -14.02 -1.40
CA GLY A 74 -3.06 -14.77 -0.20
C GLY A 74 -1.55 -14.82 0.02
N ALA A 75 -1.14 -15.40 1.15
CA ALA A 75 0.26 -15.49 1.57
C ALA A 75 1.15 -16.21 0.54
N LYS A 76 0.64 -17.27 -0.06
CA LYS A 76 1.40 -18.05 -1.06
C LYS A 76 1.76 -17.19 -2.28
N SER A 77 0.78 -16.45 -2.80
CA SER A 77 0.99 -15.53 -3.92
C SER A 77 1.98 -14.42 -3.54
N HIS A 78 1.82 -13.83 -2.37
CA HIS A 78 2.71 -12.79 -1.87
C HIS A 78 4.15 -13.27 -1.71
N THR A 79 4.34 -14.47 -1.17
CA THR A 79 5.68 -15.06 -1.01
C THR A 79 6.36 -15.21 -2.37
N LYS A 80 5.62 -15.70 -3.35
CA LYS A 80 6.12 -15.90 -4.72
C LYS A 80 6.52 -14.57 -5.35
N PHE A 81 5.67 -13.57 -5.26
CA PHE A 81 5.91 -12.25 -5.83
C PHE A 81 7.09 -11.55 -5.14
N LYS A 82 7.11 -11.57 -3.81
CA LYS A 82 8.19 -10.99 -3.03
C LYS A 82 9.55 -11.60 -3.37
N THR A 83 9.60 -12.92 -3.48
CA THR A 83 10.83 -13.66 -3.84
C THR A 83 11.27 -13.35 -5.27
N LYS A 84 10.33 -13.40 -6.22
CA LYS A 84 10.60 -13.16 -7.64
C LYS A 84 11.17 -11.76 -7.89
N GLN A 85 10.61 -10.75 -7.24
CA GLN A 85 11.03 -9.36 -7.44
C GLN A 85 12.02 -8.86 -6.38
N LYS A 86 12.40 -9.71 -5.43
CA LYS A 86 13.33 -9.35 -4.34
C LYS A 86 12.87 -8.11 -3.58
N LEU A 87 11.60 -8.10 -3.18
CA LEU A 87 11.02 -6.97 -2.47
C LEU A 87 11.52 -6.94 -1.01
N PRO A 88 12.06 -5.80 -0.54
CA PRO A 88 12.60 -5.69 0.82
C PRO A 88 11.54 -5.36 1.87
N PHE A 89 10.27 -5.30 1.50
CA PHE A 89 9.17 -4.94 2.38
C PHE A 89 8.10 -6.03 2.38
N SER A 90 7.19 -5.96 3.36
CA SER A 90 6.15 -6.97 3.53
C SER A 90 4.95 -6.71 2.63
N LEU A 91 4.32 -7.79 2.19
CA LEU A 91 3.06 -7.78 1.45
C LEU A 91 1.98 -8.35 2.37
N LEU A 92 0.90 -7.60 2.55
CA LEU A 92 -0.19 -7.97 3.44
C LEU A 92 -1.40 -8.48 2.65
N SER A 93 -2.08 -9.47 3.21
CA SER A 93 -3.25 -10.08 2.58
C SER A 93 -4.54 -9.50 3.15
N ASP A 94 -5.32 -8.82 2.30
CA ASP A 94 -6.63 -8.28 2.61
C ASP A 94 -7.66 -9.01 1.74
N GLU A 95 -7.81 -10.33 1.95
CA GLU A 95 -8.58 -11.21 1.07
C GLU A 95 -10.04 -10.82 0.92
N ASP A 96 -10.65 -10.28 1.97
CA ASP A 96 -12.03 -9.80 1.96
C ASP A 96 -12.17 -8.31 1.62
N HIS A 97 -11.08 -7.66 1.25
CA HIS A 97 -10.96 -6.23 0.89
C HIS A 97 -11.57 -5.24 1.90
N LYS A 98 -11.73 -5.65 3.13
CA LYS A 98 -12.31 -4.78 4.18
C LYS A 98 -11.42 -3.59 4.53
N VAL A 99 -10.11 -3.80 4.57
CA VAL A 99 -9.16 -2.70 4.84
C VAL A 99 -9.14 -1.74 3.66
N ALA A 100 -9.14 -2.27 2.42
CA ALA A 100 -9.25 -1.43 1.24
C ALA A 100 -10.51 -0.56 1.27
N GLU A 101 -11.64 -1.12 1.70
CA GLU A 101 -12.89 -0.36 1.85
C GLU A 101 -12.77 0.74 2.89
N LYS A 102 -12.15 0.47 4.03
CA LYS A 102 -11.91 1.47 5.09
C LYS A 102 -11.10 2.65 4.56
N TYR A 103 -10.14 2.38 3.68
CA TYR A 103 -9.26 3.42 3.15
C TYR A 103 -9.81 4.10 1.90
N GLY A 104 -10.94 3.62 1.37
CA GLY A 104 -11.50 4.17 0.14
C GLY A 104 -10.78 3.68 -1.12
N ALA A 105 -9.98 2.63 -1.00
CA ALA A 105 -9.23 2.03 -2.12
C ALA A 105 -10.00 0.90 -2.81
N TRP A 106 -11.28 0.80 -2.58
CA TRP A 106 -12.18 -0.17 -3.20
C TRP A 106 -13.29 0.59 -3.90
N GLY A 107 -13.54 0.29 -5.15
CA GLY A 107 -14.57 1.00 -5.89
C GLY A 107 -14.85 0.42 -7.26
N GLU A 108 -15.68 1.12 -8.01
CA GLU A 108 -16.08 0.71 -9.35
C GLU A 108 -14.95 0.93 -10.35
N LYS A 109 -14.67 -0.09 -11.13
CA LYS A 109 -13.69 -0.06 -12.22
C LYS A 109 -14.39 -0.43 -13.53
N SER A 110 -13.79 -0.07 -14.64
CA SER A 110 -14.32 -0.39 -15.97
C SER A 110 -13.23 -1.03 -16.82
N MET A 111 -13.59 -2.10 -17.53
CA MET A 111 -12.69 -2.76 -18.48
C MET A 111 -13.54 -3.24 -19.66
N TYR A 112 -13.18 -2.78 -20.87
CA TYR A 112 -13.90 -3.14 -22.09
C TYR A 112 -15.42 -2.87 -22.00
N GLY A 113 -15.80 -1.75 -21.38
CA GLY A 113 -17.19 -1.37 -21.20
C GLY A 113 -17.93 -2.08 -20.07
N LYS A 114 -17.30 -3.03 -19.42
CA LYS A 114 -17.89 -3.74 -18.27
C LYS A 114 -17.46 -3.09 -16.97
N LYS A 115 -18.40 -2.88 -16.08
CA LYS A 115 -18.17 -2.33 -14.76
C LYS A 115 -18.04 -3.46 -13.74
N TYR A 116 -17.09 -3.31 -12.80
CA TYR A 116 -16.91 -4.27 -11.72
C TYR A 116 -16.30 -3.57 -10.51
N MET A 117 -16.46 -4.18 -9.34
CA MET A 117 -15.83 -3.65 -8.12
C MET A 117 -14.43 -4.23 -7.96
N GLY A 118 -13.49 -3.42 -7.55
CA GLY A 118 -12.13 -3.87 -7.37
C GLY A 118 -11.26 -2.85 -6.64
N ILE A 119 -9.99 -3.20 -6.48
CA ILE A 119 -9.02 -2.32 -5.83
C ILE A 119 -8.69 -1.16 -6.76
N LEU A 120 -8.82 0.04 -6.23
CA LEU A 120 -8.32 1.25 -6.86
C LEU A 120 -6.87 1.43 -6.41
N ARG A 121 -5.92 1.45 -7.35
CA ARG A 121 -4.50 1.63 -7.02
C ARG A 121 -4.32 2.93 -6.25
N SER A 122 -3.85 2.82 -5.01
CA SER A 122 -3.84 3.96 -4.09
C SER A 122 -2.63 3.86 -3.18
N HIS A 123 -2.22 5.00 -2.62
CA HIS A 123 -1.28 4.96 -1.51
C HIS A 123 -1.64 6.00 -0.47
N PHE A 124 -1.20 5.71 0.75
CA PHE A 124 -1.41 6.55 1.91
C PHE A 124 -0.07 6.66 2.63
N VAL A 125 0.41 7.87 2.85
CA VAL A 125 1.63 8.07 3.63
C VAL A 125 1.22 8.52 5.02
N ILE A 126 1.73 7.82 6.01
CA ILE A 126 1.36 7.97 7.41
C ILE A 126 2.59 8.44 8.19
N ASP A 127 2.44 9.47 9.02
CA ASP A 127 3.54 9.98 9.82
C ASP A 127 3.75 9.16 11.11
N GLU A 128 4.74 9.55 11.89
CA GLU A 128 5.12 8.84 13.12
C GLU A 128 4.02 8.87 14.19
N ALA A 129 3.10 9.84 14.12
CA ALA A 129 1.96 9.96 15.03
C ALA A 129 0.73 9.19 14.54
N GLY A 130 0.80 8.57 13.36
CA GLY A 130 -0.32 7.82 12.79
C GLY A 130 -1.29 8.65 11.98
N LYS A 131 -0.90 9.85 11.57
CA LYS A 131 -1.75 10.74 10.75
C LYS A 131 -1.35 10.69 9.29
N LEU A 132 -2.34 10.85 8.41
CA LEU A 132 -2.14 10.86 6.97
C LEU A 132 -1.46 12.16 6.53
N VAL A 133 -0.37 12.05 5.77
CA VAL A 133 0.35 13.19 5.19
C VAL A 133 0.25 13.22 3.67
N ASP A 134 -0.14 12.11 3.04
CA ASP A 134 -0.42 12.05 1.61
C ASP A 134 -1.51 11.01 1.36
N VAL A 135 -2.46 11.32 0.48
CA VAL A 135 -3.56 10.43 0.10
C VAL A 135 -3.71 10.51 -1.42
N GLN A 136 -3.49 9.39 -2.10
CA GLN A 136 -3.62 9.31 -3.56
C GLN A 136 -4.47 8.10 -3.91
N ILE A 137 -5.66 8.34 -4.46
CA ILE A 137 -6.58 7.27 -4.89
C ILE A 137 -6.69 7.30 -6.41
N GLY A 138 -6.55 6.13 -7.03
CA GLY A 138 -6.56 6.03 -8.49
C GLY A 138 -5.28 6.58 -9.11
N VAL A 139 -4.14 6.35 -8.48
CA VAL A 139 -2.84 6.85 -8.92
C VAL A 139 -2.14 5.83 -9.82
N SER A 140 -1.35 6.31 -10.80
CA SER A 140 -0.56 5.44 -11.66
C SER A 140 0.62 4.80 -10.88
N PRO A 141 1.13 3.64 -11.32
CA PRO A 141 2.25 2.98 -10.62
C PRO A 141 3.47 3.88 -10.44
N LYS A 142 3.91 4.55 -11.48
CA LYS A 142 5.10 5.42 -11.42
C LYS A 142 4.88 6.67 -10.58
N ASP A 143 3.71 7.29 -10.71
CA ASP A 143 3.38 8.48 -9.93
C ASP A 143 3.26 8.14 -8.45
N SER A 144 2.71 6.97 -8.12
CA SER A 144 2.61 6.53 -6.74
C SER A 144 3.98 6.44 -6.08
N VAL A 145 4.96 5.81 -6.75
CA VAL A 145 6.31 5.68 -6.21
C VAL A 145 6.94 7.06 -5.98
N ARG A 146 6.86 7.93 -6.97
CA ARG A 146 7.42 9.28 -6.89
C ARG A 146 6.79 10.11 -5.77
N LEU A 147 5.47 10.17 -5.77
CA LEU A 147 4.73 10.99 -4.80
C LEU A 147 4.91 10.50 -3.36
N ALA A 148 4.83 9.18 -3.15
CA ALA A 148 4.99 8.61 -1.82
C ALA A 148 6.42 8.78 -1.29
N THR A 149 7.41 8.54 -2.14
CA THR A 149 8.82 8.72 -1.75
C THR A 149 9.11 10.17 -1.39
N ASP A 150 8.60 11.13 -2.17
CA ASP A 150 8.76 12.54 -1.87
C ASP A 150 8.06 12.92 -0.55
N ALA A 151 6.87 12.39 -0.32
CA ALA A 151 6.09 12.69 0.89
C ALA A 151 6.82 12.27 2.18
N VAL A 152 7.49 11.12 2.20
CA VAL A 152 8.21 10.68 3.41
C VAL A 152 9.46 11.52 3.68
N ARG A 153 10.06 12.12 2.65
CA ARG A 153 11.24 12.97 2.81
C ARG A 153 10.92 14.28 3.49
N VAL A 154 9.71 14.81 3.32
CA VAL A 154 9.30 16.11 3.88
C VAL A 154 8.41 15.97 5.12
N ALA A 155 7.99 14.78 5.44
CA ALA A 155 7.11 14.53 6.58
C ALA A 155 7.85 14.63 7.93
#